data_30e64264137c8df6c6babcc1120c79cb
#
_entry.id   30e64264137c8df6c6babcc1120c79cb
#
_cell.length_a   1.000
_cell.length_b   1.000
_cell.length_c   1.000
_cell.angle_alpha   90.00
_cell.angle_beta   90.00
_cell.angle_gamma   90.00
#
_symmetry.space_group_name_H-M   'P 1'
#
loop_
_entity.id
_entity.type
_entity.pdbx_description
1 polymer ?
#
loop_
_entity_poly.entity_id
_entity_poly.type
_entity_poly.pdbx_seq_one_letter_code
_entity_poly.pdbx_strand_id
1 'polypeptide(L)'
;MRGADFGRYLTQFLTVHLPGQVGSRRNTQLSYRDTFSLMLQYCRDQERIAPEKLLVSQVDRDLVLRFLKWLEEERGCKVTTRNQRLAAIHSFFSFLMVEAPQYMEQGQKVLSIPMKKADKPPLMYLPLDSIKGLLEQPDLMTVHGKRDAVLLALLY
;
A
#
# COMPACT_ATOMS: atom_id res chain seq x y z
N MET A 1 -19.78 -9.08 -27.73
CA MET A 1 -18.75 -9.69 -26.83
C MET A 1 -18.17 -8.59 -25.94
N ARG A 2 -18.44 -8.60 -24.64
CA ARG A 2 -17.75 -7.69 -23.70
C ARG A 2 -16.36 -8.25 -23.53
N GLY A 3 -15.35 -7.66 -24.24
CA GLY A 3 -13.97 -8.04 -24.05
C GLY A 3 -13.52 -7.75 -22.63
N ALA A 4 -12.45 -8.42 -22.17
CA ALA A 4 -11.84 -8.20 -20.86
C ALA A 4 -11.61 -6.70 -20.64
N ASP A 5 -12.34 -6.10 -19.70
CA ASP A 5 -12.34 -4.65 -19.47
C ASP A 5 -11.46 -4.26 -18.28
N PHE A 6 -11.17 -5.21 -17.39
CA PHE A 6 -10.31 -4.96 -16.21
C PHE A 6 -8.93 -4.45 -16.60
N GLY A 7 -8.27 -5.12 -17.56
CA GLY A 7 -6.92 -4.72 -18.01
C GLY A 7 -6.88 -3.31 -18.59
N ARG A 8 -7.92 -2.89 -19.31
CA ARG A 8 -8.04 -1.56 -19.87
C ARG A 8 -8.11 -0.49 -18.76
N TYR A 9 -9.02 -0.65 -17.81
CA TYR A 9 -9.16 0.28 -16.69
C TYR A 9 -7.92 0.30 -15.79
N LEU A 10 -7.31 -0.87 -15.56
CA LEU A 10 -6.08 -0.97 -14.78
C LEU A 10 -4.92 -0.22 -15.47
N THR A 11 -4.77 -0.37 -16.77
CA THR A 11 -3.75 0.37 -17.54
C THR A 11 -3.99 1.87 -17.43
N GLN A 12 -5.21 2.36 -17.66
CA GLN A 12 -5.56 3.78 -17.53
C GLN A 12 -5.27 4.31 -16.12
N PHE A 13 -5.62 3.54 -15.09
CA PHE A 13 -5.33 3.89 -13.70
C PHE A 13 -3.84 4.04 -13.43
N LEU A 14 -3.03 3.05 -13.82
CA LEU A 14 -1.60 3.01 -13.51
C LEU A 14 -0.77 3.98 -14.34
N THR A 15 -1.17 4.26 -15.60
CA THR A 15 -0.36 5.05 -16.54
C THR A 15 -0.83 6.50 -16.70
N VAL A 16 -2.11 6.78 -16.43
CA VAL A 16 -2.69 8.13 -16.62
C VAL A 16 -3.11 8.73 -15.28
N HIS A 17 -3.96 8.02 -14.54
CA HIS A 17 -4.57 8.57 -13.32
C HIS A 17 -3.53 8.79 -12.20
N LEU A 18 -2.77 7.76 -11.86
CA LEU A 18 -1.81 7.84 -10.76
C LEU A 18 -0.68 8.87 -11.01
N PRO A 19 0.01 8.88 -12.16
CA PRO A 19 1.09 9.85 -12.39
C PRO A 19 0.56 11.25 -12.69
N GLY A 20 -0.51 11.36 -13.47
CA GLY A 20 -1.00 12.64 -13.99
C GLY A 20 -1.96 13.36 -13.05
N GLN A 21 -3.04 12.70 -12.64
CA GLN A 21 -4.12 13.34 -11.88
C GLN A 21 -3.86 13.36 -10.37
N VAL A 22 -3.26 12.30 -9.83
CA VAL A 22 -2.96 12.19 -8.39
C VAL A 22 -1.58 12.75 -8.06
N GLY A 23 -0.66 12.85 -9.04
CA GLY A 23 0.72 13.27 -8.81
C GLY A 23 1.47 12.35 -7.85
N SER A 24 1.14 11.06 -7.87
CA SER A 24 1.69 10.11 -6.90
C SER A 24 3.19 9.91 -7.07
N ARG A 25 3.90 9.73 -5.95
CA ARG A 25 5.34 9.46 -5.96
C ARG A 25 5.64 8.13 -6.64
N ARG A 26 6.82 8.03 -7.28
CA ARG A 26 7.28 6.82 -8.00
C ARG A 26 7.14 5.54 -7.16
N ASN A 27 7.50 5.60 -5.88
CA ASN A 27 7.41 4.44 -5.00
C ASN A 27 5.96 3.97 -4.77
N THR A 28 4.99 4.91 -4.72
CA THR A 28 3.57 4.59 -4.64
C THR A 28 3.09 3.91 -5.91
N GLN A 29 3.50 4.42 -7.09
CA GLN A 29 3.16 3.82 -8.38
C GLN A 29 3.70 2.39 -8.50
N LEU A 30 4.96 2.16 -8.10
CA LEU A 30 5.57 0.83 -8.06
C LEU A 30 4.83 -0.12 -7.12
N SER A 31 4.52 0.34 -5.90
CA SER A 31 3.77 -0.46 -4.92
C SER A 31 2.36 -0.85 -5.42
N TYR A 32 1.68 0.05 -6.11
CA TYR A 32 0.36 -0.23 -6.70
C TYR A 32 0.48 -1.22 -7.86
N ARG A 33 1.45 -1.01 -8.75
CA ARG A 33 1.76 -1.95 -9.84
C ARG A 33 2.04 -3.36 -9.31
N ASP A 34 2.85 -3.48 -8.26
CA ASP A 34 3.15 -4.77 -7.64
C ASP A 34 1.90 -5.42 -7.05
N THR A 35 1.01 -4.63 -6.44
CA THR A 35 -0.26 -5.12 -5.91
C THR A 35 -1.10 -5.78 -6.99
N PHE A 36 -1.28 -5.10 -8.13
CA PHE A 36 -2.09 -5.63 -9.22
C PHE A 36 -1.40 -6.78 -9.95
N SER A 37 -0.08 -6.78 -10.05
CA SER A 37 0.67 -7.95 -10.57
C SER A 37 0.42 -9.19 -9.73
N LEU A 38 0.47 -9.06 -8.39
CA LEU A 38 0.15 -10.16 -7.48
C LEU A 38 -1.32 -10.60 -7.57
N MET A 39 -2.25 -9.65 -7.71
CA MET A 39 -3.68 -9.97 -7.84
C MET A 39 -3.96 -10.71 -9.16
N LEU A 40 -3.35 -10.31 -10.27
CA LEU A 40 -3.47 -11.02 -11.54
C LEU A 40 -2.86 -12.43 -11.47
N GLN A 41 -1.73 -12.58 -10.78
CA GLN A 41 -1.14 -13.90 -10.50
C GLN A 41 -2.09 -14.77 -9.69
N TYR A 42 -2.68 -14.22 -8.62
CA TYR A 42 -3.68 -14.91 -7.80
C TYR A 42 -4.89 -15.36 -8.64
N CYS A 43 -5.46 -14.47 -9.47
CA CYS A 43 -6.58 -14.80 -10.33
C CYS A 43 -6.25 -15.93 -11.29
N ARG A 44 -5.04 -15.94 -11.87
CA ARG A 44 -4.58 -17.02 -12.78
C ARG A 44 -4.41 -18.35 -12.04
N ASP A 45 -3.72 -18.33 -10.89
CA ASP A 45 -3.24 -19.55 -10.24
C ASP A 45 -4.30 -20.17 -9.33
N GLN A 46 -5.09 -19.36 -8.63
CA GLN A 46 -6.11 -19.82 -7.66
C GLN A 46 -7.53 -19.81 -8.24
N GLU A 47 -7.91 -18.75 -8.95
CA GLU A 47 -9.27 -18.62 -9.49
C GLU A 47 -9.40 -19.19 -10.93
N ARG A 48 -8.29 -19.61 -11.53
CA ARG A 48 -8.23 -20.15 -12.91
C ARG A 48 -8.73 -19.17 -13.97
N ILE A 49 -8.62 -17.88 -13.72
CA ILE A 49 -9.01 -16.81 -14.64
C ILE A 49 -7.74 -16.22 -15.26
N ALA A 50 -7.61 -16.39 -16.58
CA ALA A 50 -6.50 -15.79 -17.32
C ALA A 50 -6.58 -14.25 -17.25
N PRO A 51 -5.46 -13.54 -17.00
CA PRO A 51 -5.45 -12.07 -16.87
C PRO A 51 -6.11 -11.34 -18.05
N GLU A 52 -5.94 -11.86 -19.26
CA GLU A 52 -6.50 -11.30 -20.48
C GLU A 52 -8.03 -11.47 -20.59
N LYS A 53 -8.62 -12.32 -19.76
CA LYS A 53 -10.06 -12.60 -19.73
C LYS A 53 -10.74 -12.03 -18.51
N LEU A 54 -9.98 -11.43 -17.59
CA LEU A 54 -10.51 -10.91 -16.35
C LEU A 54 -11.45 -9.73 -16.62
N LEU A 55 -12.67 -9.81 -16.09
CA LEU A 55 -13.67 -8.76 -16.13
C LEU A 55 -13.68 -7.99 -14.82
N VAL A 56 -13.99 -6.70 -14.87
CA VAL A 56 -14.19 -5.88 -13.66
C VAL A 56 -15.27 -6.51 -12.76
N SER A 57 -16.36 -7.01 -13.33
CA SER A 57 -17.46 -7.63 -12.58
C SER A 57 -17.06 -8.89 -11.79
N GLN A 58 -15.96 -9.53 -12.14
CA GLN A 58 -15.42 -10.70 -11.42
C GLN A 58 -14.55 -10.30 -10.22
N VAL A 59 -14.00 -9.07 -10.23
CA VAL A 59 -13.19 -8.55 -9.11
C VAL A 59 -14.11 -7.91 -8.08
N ASP A 60 -14.94 -8.74 -7.47
CA ASP A 60 -15.88 -8.33 -6.44
C ASP A 60 -15.25 -8.31 -5.04
N ARG A 61 -16.07 -7.96 -4.04
CA ARG A 61 -15.66 -7.93 -2.64
C ARG A 61 -15.13 -9.27 -2.16
N ASP A 62 -15.73 -10.37 -2.60
CA ASP A 62 -15.38 -11.71 -2.11
C ASP A 62 -14.07 -12.18 -2.73
N LEU A 63 -13.81 -11.92 -4.01
CA LEU A 63 -12.53 -12.18 -4.64
C LEU A 63 -11.42 -11.37 -3.95
N VAL A 64 -11.65 -10.09 -3.66
CA VAL A 64 -10.67 -9.25 -2.95
C VAL A 64 -10.38 -9.80 -1.55
N LEU A 65 -11.38 -10.26 -0.80
CA LEU A 65 -11.19 -10.87 0.52
C LEU A 65 -10.38 -12.17 0.43
N ARG A 66 -10.66 -13.04 -0.57
CA ARG A 66 -9.87 -14.27 -0.80
C ARG A 66 -8.42 -13.95 -1.18
N PHE A 67 -8.21 -12.95 -2.02
CA PHE A 67 -6.86 -12.47 -2.36
C PHE A 67 -6.09 -11.97 -1.13
N LEU A 68 -6.72 -11.16 -0.29
CA LEU A 68 -6.09 -10.65 0.94
C LEU A 68 -5.76 -11.78 1.94
N LYS A 69 -6.65 -12.77 2.04
CA LYS A 69 -6.40 -13.97 2.85
C LYS A 69 -5.21 -14.78 2.30
N TRP A 70 -5.15 -15.00 1.00
CA TRP A 70 -4.04 -15.65 0.34
C TRP A 70 -2.69 -14.95 0.58
N LEU A 71 -2.69 -13.61 0.57
CA LEU A 71 -1.47 -12.84 0.90
C LEU A 71 -0.98 -13.11 2.32
N GLU A 72 -1.88 -13.26 3.28
CA GLU A 72 -1.51 -13.52 4.68
C GLU A 72 -1.10 -14.98 4.89
N GLU A 73 -1.85 -15.95 4.40
CA GLU A 73 -1.69 -17.38 4.68
C GLU A 73 -0.61 -18.03 3.80
N GLU A 74 -0.62 -17.76 2.49
CA GLU A 74 0.29 -18.41 1.53
C GLU A 74 1.57 -17.61 1.30
N ARG A 75 1.49 -16.26 1.37
CA ARG A 75 2.63 -15.39 1.13
C ARG A 75 3.27 -14.85 2.41
N GLY A 76 2.71 -15.15 3.57
CA GLY A 76 3.23 -14.71 4.86
C GLY A 76 3.30 -13.19 5.03
N CYS A 77 2.44 -12.44 4.35
CA CYS A 77 2.45 -10.98 4.41
C CYS A 77 1.99 -10.47 5.77
N LYS A 78 2.73 -9.50 6.32
CA LYS A 78 2.32 -8.79 7.54
C LYS A 78 1.04 -7.97 7.30
N VAL A 79 0.29 -7.69 8.38
CA VAL A 79 -0.93 -6.88 8.35
C VAL A 79 -0.71 -5.51 7.69
N THR A 80 0.43 -4.87 7.92
CA THR A 80 0.81 -3.60 7.28
C THR A 80 0.90 -3.72 5.76
N THR A 81 1.54 -4.78 5.25
CA THR A 81 1.65 -5.07 3.81
C THR A 81 0.28 -5.40 3.22
N ARG A 82 -0.52 -6.24 3.90
CA ARG A 82 -1.91 -6.54 3.51
C ARG A 82 -2.74 -5.27 3.38
N ASN A 83 -2.65 -4.36 4.35
CA ASN A 83 -3.38 -3.09 4.33
C ASN A 83 -2.90 -2.16 3.20
N GLN A 84 -1.60 -2.13 2.93
CA GLN A 84 -1.03 -1.37 1.81
C GLN A 84 -1.58 -1.89 0.46
N ARG A 85 -1.69 -3.21 0.30
CA ARG A 85 -2.30 -3.80 -0.90
C ARG A 85 -3.79 -3.44 -1.01
N LEU A 86 -4.53 -3.50 0.10
CA LEU A 86 -5.93 -3.08 0.13
C LEU A 86 -6.10 -1.60 -0.23
N ALA A 87 -5.22 -0.71 0.25
CA ALA A 87 -5.26 0.70 -0.11
C ALA A 87 -5.09 0.93 -1.62
N ALA A 88 -4.23 0.16 -2.28
CA ALA A 88 -4.08 0.22 -3.74
C ALA A 88 -5.37 -0.21 -4.47
N ILE A 89 -6.02 -1.28 -3.99
CA ILE A 89 -7.30 -1.76 -4.54
C ILE A 89 -8.40 -0.72 -4.32
N HIS A 90 -8.50 -0.13 -3.12
CA HIS A 90 -9.45 0.95 -2.82
C HIS A 90 -9.27 2.16 -3.76
N SER A 91 -8.03 2.57 -3.98
CA SER A 91 -7.71 3.67 -4.89
C SER A 91 -8.15 3.37 -6.33
N PHE A 92 -7.93 2.14 -6.80
CA PHE A 92 -8.41 1.70 -8.12
C PHE A 92 -9.93 1.71 -8.24
N PHE A 93 -10.65 1.18 -7.25
CA PHE A 93 -12.10 1.18 -7.29
C PHE A 93 -12.70 2.58 -7.13
N SER A 94 -12.07 3.48 -6.37
CA SER A 94 -12.45 4.90 -6.31
C SER A 94 -12.33 5.57 -7.69
N PHE A 95 -11.24 5.34 -8.41
CA PHE A 95 -11.07 5.76 -9.79
C PHE A 95 -12.12 5.14 -10.71
N LEU A 96 -12.32 3.82 -10.61
CA LEU A 96 -13.24 3.07 -11.47
C LEU A 96 -14.69 3.56 -11.35
N MET A 97 -15.15 3.88 -10.13
CA MET A 97 -16.51 4.37 -9.91
C MET A 97 -16.79 5.71 -10.62
N VAL A 98 -15.76 6.53 -10.81
CA VAL A 98 -15.86 7.80 -11.56
C VAL A 98 -15.86 7.54 -13.07
N GLU A 99 -14.93 6.70 -13.54
CA GLU A 99 -14.76 6.43 -14.97
C GLU A 99 -15.86 5.51 -15.55
N ALA A 100 -16.44 4.66 -14.71
CA ALA A 100 -17.41 3.64 -15.10
C ALA A 100 -18.52 3.50 -14.04
N PRO A 101 -19.50 4.41 -14.01
CA PRO A 101 -20.55 4.44 -12.98
C PRO A 101 -21.36 3.15 -12.84
N GLN A 102 -21.40 2.30 -13.88
CA GLN A 102 -22.04 0.99 -13.82
C GLN A 102 -21.43 0.04 -12.77
N TYR A 103 -20.19 0.30 -12.30
CA TYR A 103 -19.52 -0.47 -11.25
C TYR A 103 -19.57 0.21 -9.86
N MET A 104 -20.42 1.25 -9.69
CA MET A 104 -20.49 2.01 -8.45
C MET A 104 -20.87 1.14 -7.25
N GLU A 105 -21.91 0.31 -7.36
CA GLU A 105 -22.33 -0.58 -6.29
C GLU A 105 -21.24 -1.58 -5.90
N GLN A 106 -20.59 -2.18 -6.89
CA GLN A 106 -19.48 -3.10 -6.68
C GLN A 106 -18.30 -2.39 -6.01
N GLY A 107 -17.95 -1.20 -6.48
CA GLY A 107 -16.89 -0.37 -5.90
C GLY A 107 -17.15 -0.04 -4.44
N GLN A 108 -18.37 0.36 -4.09
CA GLN A 108 -18.76 0.63 -2.69
C GLN A 108 -18.62 -0.62 -1.81
N LYS A 109 -19.00 -1.79 -2.30
CA LYS A 109 -18.81 -3.07 -1.58
C LYS A 109 -17.32 -3.38 -1.35
N VAL A 110 -16.45 -3.12 -2.33
CA VAL A 110 -14.99 -3.29 -2.16
C VAL A 110 -14.43 -2.26 -1.18
N LEU A 111 -14.83 -0.99 -1.28
CA LEU A 111 -14.39 0.07 -0.37
C LEU A 111 -14.82 -0.17 1.08
N SER A 112 -15.90 -0.93 1.30
CA SER A 112 -16.35 -1.31 2.65
C SER A 112 -15.45 -2.31 3.36
N ILE A 113 -14.45 -2.90 2.70
CA ILE A 113 -13.50 -3.84 3.32
C ILE A 113 -12.61 -3.07 4.30
N PRO A 114 -12.63 -3.39 5.61
CA PRO A 114 -11.87 -2.63 6.60
C PRO A 114 -10.37 -2.96 6.56
N MET A 115 -9.58 -1.97 6.90
CA MET A 115 -8.17 -2.19 7.23
C MET A 115 -8.07 -2.94 8.56
N LYS A 116 -7.18 -3.94 8.64
CA LYS A 116 -6.88 -4.63 9.90
C LYS A 116 -6.04 -3.73 10.81
N LYS A 117 -6.26 -3.81 12.13
CA LYS A 117 -5.35 -3.19 13.09
C LYS A 117 -3.99 -3.86 12.98
N ALA A 118 -2.95 -3.06 12.77
CA ALA A 118 -1.57 -3.52 12.87
C ALA A 118 -1.06 -3.20 14.27
N ASP A 119 -0.35 -4.15 14.88
CA ASP A 119 0.33 -3.90 16.14
C ASP A 119 1.39 -2.82 15.88
N LYS A 120 1.27 -1.71 16.60
CA LYS A 120 2.33 -0.70 16.62
C LYS A 120 3.47 -1.28 17.45
N PRO A 121 4.72 -1.31 16.94
CA PRO A 121 5.84 -1.67 17.80
C PRO A 121 5.82 -0.74 19.02
N PRO A 122 6.07 -1.27 20.23
CA PRO A 122 6.19 -0.43 21.40
C PRO A 122 7.24 0.64 21.13
N LEU A 123 6.92 1.90 21.46
CA LEU A 123 7.91 2.98 21.42
C LEU A 123 9.01 2.59 22.41
N MET A 124 10.16 2.22 21.89
CA MET A 124 11.34 1.99 22.71
C MET A 124 11.87 3.36 23.15
N TYR A 125 11.51 3.74 24.35
CA TYR A 125 12.14 4.90 24.99
C TYR A 125 13.57 4.52 25.37
N LEU A 126 14.51 5.37 25.02
CA LEU A 126 15.89 5.23 25.51
C LEU A 126 15.87 5.47 27.03
N PRO A 127 16.49 4.59 27.82
CA PRO A 127 16.71 4.86 29.25
C PRO A 127 17.41 6.19 29.46
N LEU A 128 17.13 6.87 30.56
CA LEU A 128 17.69 8.18 30.87
C LEU A 128 19.22 8.20 30.82
N ASP A 129 19.86 7.13 31.30
CA ASP A 129 21.32 6.98 31.29
C ASP A 129 21.86 6.85 29.86
N SER A 130 21.15 6.19 28.95
CA SER A 130 21.52 6.12 27.54
C SER A 130 21.41 7.49 26.85
N ILE A 131 20.41 8.29 27.22
CA ILE A 131 20.26 9.65 26.72
C ILE A 131 21.41 10.53 27.20
N LYS A 132 21.75 10.45 28.50
CA LYS A 132 22.92 11.18 29.05
C LYS A 132 24.20 10.80 28.33
N GLY A 133 24.45 9.50 28.14
CA GLY A 133 25.61 9.01 27.39
C GLY A 133 25.66 9.52 25.95
N LEU A 134 24.49 9.66 25.27
CA LEU A 134 24.43 10.25 23.92
C LEU A 134 24.74 11.75 23.93
N LEU A 135 24.28 12.49 24.93
CA LEU A 135 24.53 13.93 25.06
C LEU A 135 25.99 14.24 25.37
N GLU A 136 26.72 13.32 26.00
CA GLU A 136 28.13 13.44 26.35
C GLU A 136 29.09 13.00 25.21
N GLN A 137 28.58 12.34 24.16
CA GLN A 137 29.41 11.83 23.06
C GLN A 137 30.11 12.91 22.18
N PRO A 138 29.51 14.10 21.92
CA PRO A 138 30.13 15.05 21.02
C PRO A 138 31.42 15.65 21.63
N ASP A 139 32.50 15.62 20.86
CA ASP A 139 33.77 16.25 21.23
C ASP A 139 33.66 17.77 21.11
N LEU A 140 33.51 18.45 22.25
CA LEU A 140 33.38 19.90 22.33
C LEU A 140 34.63 20.67 21.92
N MET A 141 35.75 20.00 21.68
CA MET A 141 36.97 20.63 21.18
C MET A 141 36.91 20.87 19.66
N THR A 142 36.02 20.19 18.96
CA THR A 142 35.81 20.34 17.52
C THR A 142 34.58 21.20 17.18
N VAL A 143 34.66 21.89 16.02
CA VAL A 143 33.51 22.69 15.53
C VAL A 143 32.27 21.79 15.26
N HIS A 144 32.52 20.60 14.72
CA HIS A 144 31.46 19.63 14.46
C HIS A 144 30.83 19.09 15.74
N GLY A 145 31.63 18.76 16.74
CA GLY A 145 31.15 18.29 18.04
C GLY A 145 30.35 19.36 18.80
N LYS A 146 30.75 20.63 18.74
CA LYS A 146 29.94 21.73 19.30
C LYS A 146 28.57 21.84 18.63
N ARG A 147 28.51 21.75 17.30
CA ARG A 147 27.26 21.74 16.53
C ARG A 147 26.37 20.55 16.92
N ASP A 148 26.97 19.36 17.00
CA ASP A 148 26.25 18.13 17.29
C ASP A 148 25.71 18.11 18.73
N ALA A 149 26.47 18.66 19.69
CA ALA A 149 26.01 18.84 21.07
C ALA A 149 24.78 19.78 21.17
N VAL A 150 24.81 20.90 20.43
CA VAL A 150 23.66 21.84 20.39
C VAL A 150 22.44 21.15 19.75
N LEU A 151 22.62 20.42 18.64
CA LEU A 151 21.54 19.71 17.98
C LEU A 151 20.92 18.65 18.90
N LEU A 152 21.72 17.85 19.59
CA LEU A 152 21.26 16.83 20.52
C LEU A 152 20.51 17.47 21.71
N ALA A 153 21.00 18.58 22.24
CA ALA A 153 20.34 19.29 23.34
C ALA A 153 18.99 19.92 22.93
N LEU A 154 18.83 20.31 21.66
CA LEU A 154 17.55 20.83 21.14
C LEU A 154 16.51 19.75 20.88
N LEU A 155 16.96 18.50 20.64
CA LEU A 155 16.08 17.35 20.38
C LEU A 155 15.61 16.65 21.67
N TYR A 156 16.22 16.94 22.80
CA TYR A 156 15.87 16.42 24.10
C TYR A 156 14.94 17.36 24.85
#